data_f866bb98b89ba5da9ed5e201a496d140
#
_entry.id   f866bb98b89ba5da9ed5e201a496d140
#
_cell.length_a   1.000
_cell.length_b   1.000
_cell.length_c   1.000
_cell.angle_alpha   90.00
_cell.angle_beta   90.00
_cell.angle_gamma   90.00
#
_symmetry.space_group_name_H-M   'P 1'
#
loop_
_entity.id
_entity.type
_entity.pdbx_description
1 polymer ?
#
loop_
_entity_poly.entity_id
_entity_poly.type
_entity_poly.pdbx_seq_one_letter_code
_entity_poly.pdbx_strand_id
1 'polypeptide(L)'
;MAGTAAITGAFVALADAVAWAKKQGHIAKSAKPLIDTVSAVSVGIIDGVAVTDLEYVEDVRADTDMNVVVTGRGLFVEVQGTAEAEPFDRDELNRLLEMALAANKELAQSQRDALGDSLEVR
;
A
#
# COMPACT_ATOMS: atom_id res chain seq x y z
N MET A 1 2.59 10.69 -4.11
CA MET A 1 2.16 10.94 -2.75
C MET A 1 3.10 10.29 -1.77
N ALA A 2 3.84 11.14 -1.07
CA ALA A 2 4.89 10.68 -0.15
C ALA A 2 4.35 9.77 0.98
N GLY A 3 3.11 10.02 1.44
CA GLY A 3 2.52 9.23 2.52
C GLY A 3 2.32 7.76 2.19
N THR A 4 1.97 7.44 0.94
CA THR A 4 1.77 6.04 0.53
C THR A 4 3.08 5.27 0.45
N ALA A 5 4.13 5.89 -0.11
CA ALA A 5 5.46 5.30 -0.16
C ALA A 5 6.00 5.07 1.26
N ALA A 6 5.74 6.01 2.18
CA ALA A 6 6.18 5.89 3.57
C ALA A 6 5.54 4.69 4.27
N ILE A 7 4.26 4.42 4.05
CA ILE A 7 3.57 3.27 4.64
C ILE A 7 4.19 1.95 4.16
N THR A 8 4.39 1.82 2.86
CA THR A 8 4.97 0.62 2.26
C THR A 8 6.39 0.38 2.75
N GLY A 9 7.21 1.44 2.80
CA GLY A 9 8.58 1.36 3.31
C GLY A 9 8.65 1.11 4.81
N ALA A 10 7.73 1.71 5.57
CA ALA A 10 7.69 1.53 7.01
C ALA A 10 7.41 0.07 7.40
N PHE A 11 6.59 -0.63 6.63
CA PHE A 11 6.37 -2.06 6.88
C PHE A 11 7.67 -2.86 6.74
N VAL A 12 8.45 -2.59 5.68
CA VAL A 12 9.73 -3.26 5.46
C VAL A 12 10.68 -3.00 6.64
N ALA A 13 10.76 -1.75 7.07
CA ALA A 13 11.59 -1.37 8.22
C ALA A 13 11.13 -2.07 9.52
N LEU A 14 9.83 -2.16 9.72
CA LEU A 14 9.28 -2.84 10.90
C LEU A 14 9.59 -4.34 10.88
N ALA A 15 9.45 -4.98 9.72
CA ALA A 15 9.75 -6.40 9.57
C ALA A 15 11.25 -6.68 9.82
N ASP A 16 12.13 -5.83 9.32
CA ASP A 16 13.56 -5.91 9.58
C ASP A 16 13.86 -5.75 11.07
N ALA A 17 13.20 -4.80 11.73
CA ALA A 17 13.37 -4.57 13.16
C ALA A 17 12.93 -5.78 13.98
N VAL A 18 11.82 -6.41 13.61
CA VAL A 18 11.35 -7.63 14.28
C VAL A 18 12.34 -8.78 14.11
N ALA A 19 12.86 -8.96 12.89
CA ALA A 19 13.86 -10.01 12.63
C ALA A 19 15.14 -9.76 13.43
N TRP A 20 15.60 -8.51 13.50
CA TRP A 20 16.76 -8.13 14.30
C TRP A 20 16.53 -8.40 15.80
N ALA A 21 15.34 -8.02 16.31
CA ALA A 21 15.01 -8.24 17.73
C ALA A 21 14.97 -9.72 18.09
N LYS A 22 14.49 -10.57 17.19
CA LYS A 22 14.54 -12.03 17.38
C LYS A 22 15.96 -12.53 17.43
N LYS A 23 16.82 -12.08 16.52
CA LYS A 23 18.21 -12.46 16.43
C LYS A 23 19.00 -12.06 17.69
N GLN A 24 18.66 -10.90 18.28
CA GLN A 24 19.29 -10.41 19.51
C GLN A 24 18.67 -10.99 20.79
N GLY A 25 17.63 -11.79 20.67
CA GLY A 25 16.97 -12.38 21.82
C GLY A 25 15.98 -11.49 22.55
N HIS A 26 15.64 -10.33 22.00
CA HIS A 26 14.67 -9.41 22.60
C HIS A 26 13.22 -9.89 22.44
N ILE A 27 12.98 -10.71 21.44
CA ILE A 27 11.68 -11.32 21.15
C ILE A 27 11.89 -12.81 20.95
N ALA A 28 10.96 -13.64 21.43
CA ALA A 28 11.04 -15.08 21.24
C ALA A 28 11.07 -15.43 19.75
N LYS A 29 11.89 -16.39 19.37
CA LYS A 29 12.02 -16.81 17.97
C LYS A 29 10.72 -17.38 17.41
N SER A 30 9.87 -17.96 18.26
CA SER A 30 8.57 -18.48 17.87
C SER A 30 7.48 -17.43 17.75
N ALA A 31 7.72 -16.22 18.22
CA ALA A 31 6.75 -15.14 18.16
C ALA A 31 6.51 -14.69 16.71
N LYS A 32 5.26 -14.40 16.38
CA LYS A 32 4.87 -13.85 15.08
C LYS A 32 4.04 -12.59 15.29
N PRO A 33 4.70 -11.46 15.62
CA PRO A 33 3.98 -10.21 15.91
C PRO A 33 3.31 -9.60 14.70
N LEU A 34 3.80 -9.90 13.49
CA LEU A 34 3.22 -9.37 12.25
C LEU A 34 2.12 -10.31 11.77
N ILE A 35 0.95 -9.76 11.48
CA ILE A 35 -0.20 -10.56 11.01
C ILE A 35 -0.28 -10.64 9.49
N ASP A 36 0.25 -9.65 8.78
CA ASP A 36 0.24 -9.61 7.32
C ASP A 36 1.16 -8.49 6.85
N THR A 37 1.43 -8.45 5.55
CA THR A 37 2.05 -7.28 4.92
C THR A 37 1.02 -6.18 4.78
N VAL A 38 1.48 -4.96 4.66
CA VAL A 38 0.63 -3.80 4.38
C VAL A 38 1.35 -2.88 3.40
N SER A 39 0.62 -2.38 2.44
CA SER A 39 1.14 -1.42 1.49
C SER A 39 0.08 -0.39 1.15
N ALA A 40 0.51 0.74 0.62
CA ALA A 40 -0.38 1.83 0.25
C ALA A 40 -0.07 2.28 -1.16
N VAL A 41 -1.09 2.69 -1.88
CA VAL A 41 -0.97 3.14 -3.25
C VAL A 41 -1.89 4.33 -3.48
N SER A 42 -1.47 5.24 -4.35
CA SER A 42 -2.28 6.37 -4.80
C SER A 42 -2.78 6.09 -6.20
N VAL A 43 -4.08 6.22 -6.39
CA VAL A 43 -4.74 6.10 -7.68
C VAL A 43 -5.59 7.34 -7.90
N GLY A 44 -5.94 7.63 -9.13
CA GLY A 44 -6.78 8.77 -9.41
C GLY A 44 -7.30 8.80 -10.84
N ILE A 45 -8.06 9.83 -11.13
CA ILE A 45 -8.61 10.08 -12.46
C ILE A 45 -8.06 11.41 -12.95
N ILE A 46 -7.42 11.39 -14.11
CA ILE A 46 -6.90 12.58 -14.78
C ILE A 46 -7.50 12.62 -16.18
N ASP A 47 -8.26 13.67 -16.50
CA ASP A 47 -8.92 13.83 -17.80
C ASP A 47 -9.75 12.59 -18.16
N GLY A 48 -10.49 12.04 -17.21
CA GLY A 48 -11.33 10.87 -17.40
C GLY A 48 -10.61 9.53 -17.46
N VAL A 49 -9.29 9.52 -17.31
CA VAL A 49 -8.48 8.31 -17.37
C VAL A 49 -8.01 7.93 -15.97
N ALA A 50 -8.26 6.70 -15.56
CA ALA A 50 -7.78 6.18 -14.29
C ALA A 50 -6.28 5.89 -14.36
N VAL A 51 -5.53 6.35 -13.37
CA VAL A 51 -4.07 6.20 -13.30
C VAL A 51 -3.66 5.72 -11.91
N THR A 52 -2.56 4.95 -11.86
CA THR A 52 -1.91 4.58 -10.62
C THR A 52 -0.66 5.41 -10.40
N ASP A 53 -0.22 5.47 -9.14
CA ASP A 53 1.02 6.14 -8.75
C ASP A 53 1.02 7.63 -9.12
N LEU A 54 0.22 8.38 -8.36
CA LEU A 54 0.08 9.81 -8.57
C LEU A 54 1.33 10.63 -8.23
N GLU A 55 2.40 9.99 -7.72
CA GLU A 55 3.66 10.70 -7.41
C GLU A 55 4.26 11.38 -8.64
N TYR A 56 4.15 10.72 -9.78
CA TYR A 56 4.69 11.25 -11.03
C TYR A 56 3.88 12.37 -11.63
N VAL A 57 2.68 12.62 -11.09
CA VAL A 57 1.75 13.60 -11.61
C VAL A 57 1.37 14.67 -10.58
N GLU A 58 2.26 14.94 -9.64
CA GLU A 58 2.05 15.94 -8.59
C GLU A 58 1.70 17.31 -9.16
N ASP A 59 2.29 17.66 -10.31
CA ASP A 59 2.05 18.92 -11.00
C ASP A 59 0.81 18.89 -11.89
N VAL A 60 0.22 17.70 -12.09
CA VAL A 60 -0.99 17.55 -12.87
C VAL A 60 -2.17 17.48 -11.92
N ARG A 61 -3.14 18.35 -12.13
CA ARG A 61 -4.34 18.37 -11.30
C ARG A 61 -5.19 17.14 -11.60
N ALA A 62 -5.27 16.23 -10.62
CA ALA A 62 -6.16 15.09 -10.72
C ALA A 62 -7.60 15.53 -10.45
N ASP A 63 -8.54 15.02 -11.24
CA ASP A 63 -9.97 15.23 -11.00
C ASP A 63 -10.43 14.51 -9.75
N THR A 64 -9.87 13.33 -9.52
CA THR A 64 -10.10 12.52 -8.33
C THR A 64 -8.77 11.96 -7.89
N ASP A 65 -8.50 12.00 -6.58
CA ASP A 65 -7.36 11.29 -6.01
C ASP A 65 -7.82 10.37 -4.88
N MET A 66 -7.16 9.24 -4.73
CA MET A 66 -7.53 8.23 -3.75
C MET A 66 -6.28 7.53 -3.22
N ASN A 67 -6.21 7.41 -1.91
CA ASN A 67 -5.19 6.63 -1.22
C ASN A 67 -5.82 5.34 -0.70
N VAL A 68 -5.20 4.22 -0.97
CA VAL A 68 -5.72 2.91 -0.59
C VAL A 68 -4.62 2.14 0.14
N VAL A 69 -4.92 1.74 1.37
CA VAL A 69 -4.03 0.92 2.19
C VAL A 69 -4.62 -0.49 2.25
N VAL A 70 -3.82 -1.47 1.87
CA VAL A 70 -4.30 -2.85 1.66
C VAL A 70 -3.32 -3.84 2.28
N THR A 71 -3.86 -4.92 2.84
CA THR A 71 -3.05 -6.03 3.36
C THR A 71 -2.59 -6.95 2.23
N GLY A 72 -1.65 -7.83 2.52
CA GLY A 72 -1.17 -8.82 1.54
C GLY A 72 -2.25 -9.80 1.07
N ARG A 73 -3.29 -9.98 1.88
CA ARG A 73 -4.45 -10.81 1.52
C ARG A 73 -5.52 -10.06 0.74
N GLY A 74 -5.29 -8.78 0.43
CA GLY A 74 -6.21 -7.97 -0.35
C GLY A 74 -7.34 -7.35 0.46
N LEU A 75 -7.19 -7.24 1.76
CA LEU A 75 -8.18 -6.62 2.63
C LEU A 75 -7.86 -5.13 2.81
N PHE A 76 -8.89 -4.31 2.81
CA PHE A 76 -8.71 -2.86 2.93
C PHE A 76 -8.51 -2.45 4.38
N VAL A 77 -7.47 -1.65 4.62
CA VAL A 77 -7.24 -0.98 5.89
C VAL A 77 -7.82 0.44 5.86
N GLU A 78 -7.60 1.12 4.74
CA GLU A 78 -8.09 2.49 4.57
C GLU A 78 -8.37 2.76 3.09
N VAL A 79 -9.47 3.44 2.84
CA VAL A 79 -9.81 3.99 1.52
C VAL A 79 -10.17 5.45 1.74
N GLN A 80 -9.37 6.36 1.17
CA GLN A 80 -9.59 7.80 1.28
C GLN A 80 -9.59 8.39 -0.12
N GLY A 81 -10.70 8.98 -0.52
CA GLY A 81 -10.82 9.56 -1.85
C GLY A 81 -11.47 10.93 -1.82
N THR A 82 -11.06 11.78 -2.74
CA THR A 82 -11.59 13.14 -2.88
C THR A 82 -11.80 13.44 -4.37
N ALA A 83 -12.99 13.91 -4.70
CA ALA A 83 -13.28 14.45 -6.02
C ALA A 83 -12.97 15.94 -6.00
N GLU A 84 -11.92 16.33 -6.72
CA GLU A 84 -11.46 17.73 -6.79
C GLU A 84 -12.27 18.55 -7.79
N ALA A 85 -12.76 17.92 -8.86
CA ALA A 85 -13.51 18.58 -9.92
C ALA A 85 -14.92 18.01 -10.04
N GLU A 86 -15.07 16.87 -10.68
CA GLU A 86 -16.35 16.21 -10.85
C GLU A 86 -16.50 15.06 -9.84
N PRO A 87 -17.68 14.86 -9.26
CA PRO A 87 -17.91 13.68 -8.42
C PRO A 87 -17.70 12.40 -9.23
N PHE A 88 -17.22 11.36 -8.57
CA PHE A 88 -17.04 10.06 -9.21
C PHE A 88 -18.22 9.14 -8.88
N ASP A 89 -18.59 8.29 -9.82
CA ASP A 89 -19.65 7.32 -9.63
C ASP A 89 -19.12 6.01 -9.09
N ARG A 90 -20.04 5.05 -8.88
CA ARG A 90 -19.66 3.75 -8.32
C ARG A 90 -18.74 2.96 -9.25
N ASP A 91 -18.96 3.02 -10.56
CA ASP A 91 -18.12 2.31 -11.52
C ASP A 91 -16.70 2.84 -11.52
N GLU A 92 -16.54 4.15 -11.42
CA GLU A 92 -15.24 4.78 -11.29
C GLU A 92 -14.56 4.40 -9.98
N LEU A 93 -15.30 4.38 -8.88
CA LEU A 93 -14.78 3.94 -7.58
C LEU A 93 -14.31 2.48 -7.67
N ASN A 94 -15.11 1.59 -8.24
CA ASN A 94 -14.74 0.19 -8.39
C ASN A 94 -13.49 0.02 -9.23
N ARG A 95 -13.37 0.79 -10.32
CA ARG A 95 -12.18 0.77 -11.17
C ARG A 95 -10.92 1.21 -10.40
N LEU A 96 -11.03 2.28 -9.61
CA LEU A 96 -9.92 2.76 -8.80
C LEU A 96 -9.51 1.72 -7.75
N LEU A 97 -10.47 1.08 -7.10
CA LEU A 97 -10.19 0.04 -6.12
C LEU A 97 -9.53 -1.18 -6.76
N GLU A 98 -9.99 -1.61 -7.93
CA GLU A 98 -9.37 -2.71 -8.66
C GLU A 98 -7.92 -2.40 -9.05
N MET A 99 -7.68 -1.19 -9.53
CA MET A 99 -6.32 -0.74 -9.86
C MET A 99 -5.43 -0.71 -8.63
N ALA A 100 -5.97 -0.22 -7.51
CA ALA A 100 -5.24 -0.17 -6.24
C ALA A 100 -4.88 -1.58 -5.76
N LEU A 101 -5.81 -2.52 -5.85
CA LEU A 101 -5.55 -3.91 -5.45
C LEU A 101 -4.46 -4.54 -6.32
N ALA A 102 -4.48 -4.31 -7.62
CA ALA A 102 -3.45 -4.83 -8.53
C ALA A 102 -2.08 -4.24 -8.20
N ALA A 103 -2.00 -2.93 -7.98
CA ALA A 103 -0.75 -2.28 -7.62
C ALA A 103 -0.22 -2.76 -6.26
N ASN A 104 -1.11 -2.93 -5.28
CA ASN A 104 -0.74 -3.44 -3.97
C ASN A 104 -0.20 -4.87 -4.02
N LYS A 105 -0.73 -5.69 -4.91
CA LYS A 105 -0.24 -7.05 -5.09
C LYS A 105 1.23 -7.05 -5.53
N GLU A 106 1.59 -6.14 -6.43
CA GLU A 106 2.97 -5.97 -6.88
C GLU A 106 3.86 -5.43 -5.75
N LEU A 107 3.36 -4.47 -4.96
CA LEU A 107 4.08 -3.93 -3.82
C LEU A 107 4.31 -4.99 -2.74
N ALA A 108 3.31 -5.80 -2.44
CA ALA A 108 3.43 -6.89 -1.49
C ALA A 108 4.50 -7.90 -1.94
N GLN A 109 4.56 -8.19 -3.23
CA GLN A 109 5.59 -9.08 -3.77
C GLN A 109 6.98 -8.45 -3.64
N SER A 110 7.10 -7.15 -3.91
CA SER A 110 8.36 -6.42 -3.74
C SER A 110 8.83 -6.43 -2.29
N GLN A 111 7.90 -6.29 -1.36
CA GLN A 111 8.20 -6.37 0.08
C GLN A 111 8.72 -7.75 0.46
N ARG A 112 8.09 -8.80 -0.03
CA ARG A 112 8.53 -10.18 0.21
C ARG A 112 9.90 -10.43 -0.39
N ASP A 113 10.15 -9.95 -1.59
CA ASP A 113 11.44 -10.11 -2.25
C ASP A 113 12.54 -9.39 -1.49
N ALA A 114 12.26 -8.18 -0.98
CA ALA A 114 13.22 -7.40 -0.22
C ALA A 114 13.55 -8.03 1.14
N LEU A 115 12.58 -8.63 1.79
CA LEU A 115 12.73 -9.20 3.13
C LEU A 115 13.18 -10.66 3.11
N GLY A 116 12.83 -11.40 2.08
CA GLY A 116 13.18 -12.81 1.96
C GLY A 116 12.75 -13.61 3.19
N ASP A 117 13.67 -14.41 3.72
CA ASP A 117 13.40 -15.27 4.88
C ASP A 117 13.23 -14.48 6.19
N SER A 118 13.56 -13.18 6.18
CA SER A 118 13.35 -12.32 7.37
C SER A 118 11.89 -12.05 7.63
N LEU A 119 11.04 -12.19 6.62
CA LEU A 119 9.61 -11.92 6.77
C LEU A 119 8.89 -13.13 7.35
N GLU A 120 8.31 -12.92 8.52
CA GLU A 120 7.45 -13.92 9.15
C GLU A 120 6.12 -13.25 9.49
N VAL A 121 5.06 -13.70 8.84
CA VAL A 121 3.69 -13.25 9.11
C VAL A 121 2.83 -14.45 9.49
N ARG A 122 1.75 -14.17 10.22
CA ARG A 122 0.81 -15.21 10.65
C ARG A 122 0.08 -15.87 9.49
#